data_d6d5e745afbcb590d6059a4591c1b142
#
_entry.id   d6d5e745afbcb590d6059a4591c1b142
#
_cell.length_a   1.000
_cell.length_b   1.000
_cell.length_c   1.000
_cell.angle_alpha   90.00
_cell.angle_beta   90.00
_cell.angle_gamma   90.00
#
_symmetry.space_group_name_H-M   'P 1'
#
loop_
_entity.id
_entity.type
_entity.pdbx_description
1 polymer ?
#
loop_
_entity_poly.entity_id
_entity_poly.type
_entity_poly.pdbx_seq_one_letter_code
_entity_poly.pdbx_strand_id
1 'polypeptide(L)'
;MLRFGITGKSGAGKSTVAQLFEKYGVVHVDADKVAHNIYEPGTPCAAEIAAHFGPDVLLPDGSVDRRSLSAIVFSDAAQLEALSAITHRYVGEAISQIEQRERAAGAKGLLIDAIALIESGQKGAAVIAVTAPYEVMLSRIMERDGLSEEEARRRLDAQKEEDFFVSHADHVIVNNGDAGALEQQVDAIARKLGLCQ
;
A
#
# COMPACT_ATOMS: atom_id res chain seq x y z
N MET A 1 -0.31 -13.61 15.33
CA MET A 1 -0.86 -12.39 14.70
C MET A 1 -1.15 -12.72 13.25
N LEU A 2 -2.36 -12.43 12.79
CA LEU A 2 -2.76 -12.64 11.40
C LEU A 2 -2.18 -11.53 10.53
N ARG A 3 -1.63 -11.87 9.35
CA ARG A 3 -1.18 -10.90 8.33
C ARG A 3 -2.10 -11.01 7.12
N PHE A 4 -2.65 -9.91 6.65
CA PHE A 4 -3.53 -9.86 5.47
C PHE A 4 -3.38 -8.51 4.76
N GLY A 5 -3.84 -8.44 3.52
CA GLY A 5 -3.65 -7.29 2.68
C GLY A 5 -4.94 -6.57 2.33
N ILE A 6 -4.85 -5.27 2.03
CA ILE A 6 -5.93 -4.48 1.45
C ILE A 6 -5.45 -3.82 0.17
N THR A 7 -6.28 -3.85 -0.86
CA THR A 7 -5.97 -3.28 -2.16
C THR A 7 -7.22 -2.63 -2.80
N GLY A 8 -7.06 -1.98 -3.93
CA GLY A 8 -8.12 -1.27 -4.65
C GLY A 8 -7.69 0.09 -5.16
N LYS A 9 -8.47 0.67 -6.05
CA LYS A 9 -8.19 1.97 -6.67
C LYS A 9 -8.03 3.10 -5.66
N SER A 10 -7.36 4.17 -6.05
CA SER A 10 -7.30 5.43 -5.29
C SER A 10 -8.73 5.96 -5.07
N GLY A 11 -9.02 6.49 -3.89
CA GLY A 11 -10.36 6.98 -3.57
C GLY A 11 -11.39 5.92 -3.20
N ALA A 12 -11.09 4.61 -3.33
CA ALA A 12 -12.01 3.54 -2.93
C ALA A 12 -12.30 3.51 -1.40
N GLY A 13 -11.42 4.09 -0.57
CA GLY A 13 -11.61 4.20 0.88
C GLY A 13 -10.93 3.09 1.67
N LYS A 14 -9.80 2.57 1.18
CA LYS A 14 -8.96 1.60 1.89
C LYS A 14 -8.62 2.03 3.31
N SER A 15 -8.21 3.28 3.50
CA SER A 15 -7.85 3.82 4.83
C SER A 15 -9.03 3.82 5.80
N THR A 16 -10.25 4.11 5.32
CA THR A 16 -11.47 4.04 6.13
C THR A 16 -11.75 2.60 6.55
N VAL A 17 -11.61 1.66 5.63
CA VAL A 17 -11.75 0.22 5.94
C VAL A 17 -10.68 -0.23 6.93
N ALA A 18 -9.43 0.22 6.75
CA ALA A 18 -8.34 -0.12 7.67
C ALA A 18 -8.62 0.38 9.10
N GLN A 19 -9.10 1.62 9.25
CA GLN A 19 -9.51 2.17 10.55
C GLN A 19 -10.62 1.34 11.22
N LEU A 20 -11.59 0.84 10.46
CA LEU A 20 -12.63 -0.01 11.01
C LEU A 20 -12.09 -1.36 11.53
N PHE A 21 -10.97 -1.85 11.01
CA PHE A 21 -10.32 -3.05 11.53
C PHE A 21 -9.58 -2.81 12.86
N GLU A 22 -9.23 -1.57 13.21
CA GLU A 22 -8.52 -1.24 14.46
C GLU A 22 -9.29 -1.72 15.71
N LYS A 23 -10.63 -1.66 15.70
CA LYS A 23 -11.48 -2.15 16.81
C LYS A 23 -11.28 -3.65 17.11
N TYR A 24 -10.70 -4.40 16.18
CA TYR A 24 -10.37 -5.83 16.32
C TYR A 24 -8.91 -6.07 16.74
N GLY A 25 -8.18 -5.01 17.10
CA GLY A 25 -6.76 -5.10 17.44
C GLY A 25 -5.85 -5.32 16.23
N VAL A 26 -6.29 -4.86 15.06
CA VAL A 26 -5.50 -4.90 13.82
C VAL A 26 -4.73 -3.59 13.67
N VAL A 27 -3.44 -3.70 13.38
CA VAL A 27 -2.58 -2.56 13.07
C VAL A 27 -2.52 -2.39 11.55
N HIS A 28 -2.72 -1.16 11.08
CA HIS A 28 -2.63 -0.79 9.68
C HIS A 28 -1.22 -0.34 9.32
N VAL A 29 -0.66 -0.89 8.25
CA VAL A 29 0.63 -0.52 7.68
C VAL A 29 0.45 -0.09 6.23
N ASP A 30 0.73 1.17 5.97
CA ASP A 30 0.81 1.74 4.62
C ASP A 30 2.19 1.40 4.03
N ALA A 31 2.25 0.42 3.15
CA ALA A 31 3.49 -0.03 2.54
C ALA A 31 4.10 1.01 1.58
N ASP A 32 3.29 1.90 1.01
CA ASP A 32 3.78 3.00 0.18
C ASP A 32 4.55 4.03 1.03
N LYS A 33 4.08 4.30 2.27
CA LYS A 33 4.85 5.09 3.24
C LYS A 33 6.11 4.39 3.70
N VAL A 34 6.06 3.09 3.95
CA VAL A 34 7.26 2.31 4.28
C VAL A 34 8.28 2.42 3.15
N ALA A 35 7.85 2.25 1.88
CA ALA A 35 8.70 2.41 0.70
C ALA A 35 9.22 3.85 0.52
N HIS A 36 8.53 4.84 1.07
CA HIS A 36 9.06 6.20 1.11
C HIS A 36 10.17 6.34 2.14
N ASN A 37 9.94 5.84 3.34
CA ASN A 37 10.85 5.99 4.47
C ASN A 37 12.18 5.25 4.30
N ILE A 38 12.23 4.14 3.55
CA ILE A 38 13.49 3.43 3.29
C ILE A 38 14.44 4.23 2.38
N TYR A 39 13.97 5.30 1.73
CA TYR A 39 14.78 6.18 0.87
C TYR A 39 15.29 7.43 1.60
N GLU A 40 14.93 7.58 2.88
CA GLU A 40 15.37 8.69 3.73
C GLU A 40 16.89 8.65 3.99
N PRO A 41 17.50 9.79 4.37
CA PRO A 41 18.93 9.88 4.62
C PRO A 41 19.41 8.88 5.67
N GLY A 42 20.56 8.25 5.41
CA GLY A 42 21.20 7.34 6.36
C GLY A 42 20.55 5.95 6.48
N THR A 43 19.55 5.63 5.66
CA THR A 43 18.99 4.30 5.63
C THR A 43 19.89 3.31 4.88
N PRO A 44 19.92 2.04 5.28
CA PRO A 44 20.67 1.01 4.55
C PRO A 44 20.24 0.87 3.09
N CYS A 45 18.96 1.10 2.78
CA CYS A 45 18.44 1.07 1.43
C CYS A 45 19.03 2.20 0.56
N ALA A 46 19.05 3.45 1.06
CA ALA A 46 19.64 4.57 0.36
C ALA A 46 21.14 4.34 0.08
N ALA A 47 21.87 3.79 1.06
CA ALA A 47 23.28 3.44 0.90
C ALA A 47 23.50 2.37 -0.18
N GLU A 48 22.67 1.32 -0.23
CA GLU A 48 22.80 0.27 -1.24
C GLU A 48 22.41 0.77 -2.64
N ILE A 49 21.37 1.60 -2.75
CA ILE A 49 20.99 2.25 -4.00
C ILE A 49 22.15 3.09 -4.54
N ALA A 50 22.80 3.90 -3.69
CA ALA A 50 23.95 4.70 -4.09
C ALA A 50 25.16 3.84 -4.48
N ALA A 51 25.38 2.72 -3.81
CA ALA A 51 26.43 1.77 -4.16
C ALA A 51 26.21 1.09 -5.53
N HIS A 52 24.96 0.84 -5.90
CA HIS A 52 24.59 0.17 -7.16
C HIS A 52 24.49 1.15 -8.34
N PHE A 53 23.83 2.30 -8.14
CA PHE A 53 23.48 3.25 -9.20
C PHE A 53 24.44 4.45 -9.28
N GLY A 54 25.36 4.57 -8.34
CA GLY A 54 26.28 5.70 -8.20
C GLY A 54 25.79 6.77 -7.21
N PRO A 55 26.72 7.65 -6.74
CA PRO A 55 26.39 8.66 -5.75
C PRO A 55 25.44 9.76 -6.26
N ASP A 56 25.35 9.95 -7.57
CA ASP A 56 24.53 10.99 -8.20
C ASP A 56 23.02 10.74 -8.06
N VAL A 57 22.62 9.57 -7.55
CA VAL A 57 21.23 9.25 -7.22
C VAL A 57 20.84 9.69 -5.80
N LEU A 58 21.72 10.38 -5.08
CA LEU A 58 21.41 10.96 -3.78
C LEU A 58 21.29 12.49 -3.86
N LEU A 59 20.36 13.02 -3.09
CA LEU A 59 20.27 14.46 -2.82
C LEU A 59 21.35 14.89 -1.83
N PRO A 60 21.62 16.21 -1.69
CA PRO A 60 22.63 16.73 -0.76
C PRO A 60 22.41 16.35 0.72
N ASP A 61 21.18 16.03 1.10
CA ASP A 61 20.82 15.55 2.46
C ASP A 61 21.07 14.04 2.64
N GLY A 62 21.43 13.33 1.57
CA GLY A 62 21.66 11.89 1.56
C GLY A 62 20.42 11.02 1.32
N SER A 63 19.26 11.62 1.08
CA SER A 63 18.06 10.89 0.62
C SER A 63 18.17 10.52 -0.86
N VAL A 64 17.38 9.52 -1.28
CA VAL A 64 17.37 9.09 -2.69
C VAL A 64 16.64 10.11 -3.57
N ASP A 65 17.33 10.62 -4.58
CA ASP A 65 16.73 11.41 -5.66
C ASP A 65 15.94 10.47 -6.61
N ARG A 66 14.65 10.37 -6.36
CA ARG A 66 13.74 9.52 -7.16
C ARG A 66 13.70 9.93 -8.64
N ARG A 67 13.94 11.21 -8.96
CA ARG A 67 13.93 11.70 -10.33
C ARG A 67 15.15 11.20 -11.09
N SER A 68 16.33 11.38 -10.52
CA SER A 68 17.59 10.89 -11.09
C SER A 68 17.59 9.39 -11.23
N LEU A 69 17.12 8.66 -10.19
CA LEU A 69 16.99 7.21 -10.20
C LEU A 69 16.00 6.73 -11.28
N SER A 70 14.86 7.38 -11.42
CA SER A 70 13.87 7.07 -12.46
C SER A 70 14.44 7.21 -13.87
N ALA A 71 15.24 8.23 -14.14
CA ALA A 71 15.88 8.43 -15.43
C ALA A 71 16.81 7.27 -15.83
N ILE A 72 17.46 6.64 -14.85
CA ILE A 72 18.32 5.47 -15.05
C ILE A 72 17.46 4.23 -15.34
N VAL A 73 16.50 3.93 -14.46
CA VAL A 73 15.80 2.64 -14.49
C VAL A 73 14.73 2.54 -15.58
N PHE A 74 14.15 3.64 -16.04
CA PHE A 74 13.18 3.59 -17.14
C PHE A 74 13.83 3.36 -18.52
N SER A 75 15.13 3.55 -18.64
CA SER A 75 15.87 3.29 -19.88
C SER A 75 16.50 1.90 -19.95
N ASP A 76 16.51 1.15 -18.84
CA ASP A 76 17.18 -0.15 -18.73
C ASP A 76 16.38 -1.11 -17.82
N ALA A 77 15.81 -2.15 -18.42
CA ALA A 77 15.00 -3.14 -17.71
C ALA A 77 15.78 -3.91 -16.63
N ALA A 78 17.09 -4.14 -16.83
CA ALA A 78 17.91 -4.82 -15.81
C ALA A 78 18.14 -3.92 -14.59
N GLN A 79 18.29 -2.61 -14.81
CA GLN A 79 18.40 -1.63 -13.72
C GLN A 79 17.08 -1.49 -12.96
N LEU A 80 15.94 -1.54 -13.65
CA LEU A 80 14.63 -1.54 -13.01
C LEU A 80 14.41 -2.79 -12.16
N GLU A 81 14.84 -3.95 -12.63
CA GLU A 81 14.77 -5.21 -11.87
C GLU A 81 15.66 -5.14 -10.62
N ALA A 82 16.89 -4.64 -10.75
CA ALA A 82 17.82 -4.46 -9.63
C ALA A 82 17.24 -3.52 -8.57
N LEU A 83 16.70 -2.36 -8.98
CA LEU A 83 16.04 -1.44 -8.05
C LEU A 83 14.85 -2.09 -7.35
N SER A 84 14.02 -2.80 -8.10
CA SER A 84 12.86 -3.51 -7.55
C SER A 84 13.28 -4.54 -6.52
N ALA A 85 14.31 -5.33 -6.79
CA ALA A 85 14.84 -6.32 -5.84
C ALA A 85 15.35 -5.69 -4.55
N ILE A 86 16.14 -4.60 -4.64
CA ILE A 86 16.63 -3.85 -3.48
C ILE A 86 15.46 -3.31 -2.68
N THR A 87 14.54 -2.59 -3.32
CA THR A 87 13.40 -1.94 -2.65
C THR A 87 12.49 -2.96 -1.98
N HIS A 88 12.10 -4.03 -2.67
CA HIS A 88 11.21 -5.06 -2.12
C HIS A 88 11.80 -5.74 -0.89
N ARG A 89 13.12 -5.98 -0.87
CA ARG A 89 13.80 -6.55 0.28
C ARG A 89 13.69 -5.64 1.49
N TYR A 90 14.07 -4.37 1.37
CA TYR A 90 14.03 -3.41 2.48
C TYR A 90 12.62 -3.10 2.97
N VAL A 91 11.64 -3.00 2.06
CA VAL A 91 10.22 -2.88 2.44
C VAL A 91 9.77 -4.12 3.23
N GLY A 92 10.13 -5.32 2.77
CA GLY A 92 9.80 -6.57 3.44
C GLY A 92 10.41 -6.67 4.84
N GLU A 93 11.68 -6.29 4.99
CA GLU A 93 12.39 -6.24 6.28
C GLU A 93 11.73 -5.23 7.23
N ALA A 94 11.43 -4.02 6.75
CA ALA A 94 10.77 -2.98 7.55
C ALA A 94 9.37 -3.42 8.02
N ILE A 95 8.56 -4.01 7.14
CA ILE A 95 7.25 -4.56 7.50
C ILE A 95 7.39 -5.69 8.52
N SER A 96 8.41 -6.56 8.38
CA SER A 96 8.67 -7.65 9.33
C SER A 96 9.06 -7.13 10.71
N GLN A 97 9.84 -6.06 10.79
CA GLN A 97 10.17 -5.40 12.05
C GLN A 97 8.93 -4.78 12.71
N ILE A 98 8.07 -4.10 11.92
CA ILE A 98 6.79 -3.59 12.41
C ILE A 98 5.94 -4.74 12.94
N GLU A 99 5.83 -5.84 12.19
CA GLU A 99 5.07 -7.02 12.61
C GLU A 99 5.56 -7.59 13.94
N GLN A 100 6.87 -7.73 14.13
CA GLN A 100 7.45 -8.24 15.38
C GLN A 100 7.14 -7.33 16.56
N ARG A 101 7.30 -6.02 16.39
CA ARG A 101 7.00 -5.00 17.40
C ARG A 101 5.53 -5.03 17.81
N GLU A 102 4.62 -5.01 16.84
CA GLU A 102 3.18 -4.97 17.09
C GLU A 102 2.66 -6.30 17.66
N ARG A 103 3.25 -7.42 17.25
CA ARG A 103 2.97 -8.73 17.86
C ARG A 103 3.37 -8.75 19.35
N ALA A 104 4.52 -8.20 19.70
CA ALA A 104 4.97 -8.07 21.08
C ALA A 104 4.06 -7.14 21.91
N ALA A 105 3.48 -6.14 21.26
CA ALA A 105 2.48 -5.23 21.86
C ALA A 105 1.07 -5.85 21.98
N GLY A 106 0.86 -7.07 21.50
CA GLY A 106 -0.42 -7.80 21.62
C GLY A 106 -1.40 -7.58 20.46
N ALA A 107 -0.96 -7.02 19.34
CA ALA A 107 -1.80 -6.88 18.15
C ALA A 107 -2.28 -8.25 17.65
N LYS A 108 -3.57 -8.34 17.27
CA LYS A 108 -4.18 -9.56 16.74
C LYS A 108 -3.93 -9.75 15.24
N GLY A 109 -3.80 -8.64 14.49
CA GLY A 109 -3.59 -8.65 13.05
C GLY A 109 -2.71 -7.51 12.56
N LEU A 110 -2.12 -7.70 11.38
CA LEU A 110 -1.43 -6.69 10.60
C LEU A 110 -2.10 -6.59 9.23
N LEU A 111 -2.67 -5.43 8.93
CA LEU A 111 -3.27 -5.11 7.65
C LEU A 111 -2.29 -4.28 6.82
N ILE A 112 -1.84 -4.84 5.69
CA ILE A 112 -0.91 -4.18 4.78
C ILE A 112 -1.71 -3.51 3.66
N ASP A 113 -1.63 -2.19 3.57
CA ASP A 113 -2.18 -1.40 2.46
C ASP A 113 -1.06 -1.12 1.45
N ALA A 114 -1.21 -1.67 0.25
CA ALA A 114 -0.31 -1.41 -0.86
C ALA A 114 -1.06 -1.43 -2.19
N ILE A 115 -0.79 -0.47 -3.05
CA ILE A 115 -1.34 -0.45 -4.42
C ILE A 115 -0.81 -1.67 -5.20
N ALA A 116 0.47 -1.98 -5.07
CA ALA A 116 1.12 -3.11 -5.71
C ALA A 116 1.10 -4.41 -4.86
N LEU A 117 0.13 -4.56 -3.96
CA LEU A 117 0.05 -5.72 -3.05
C LEU A 117 0.02 -7.05 -3.80
N ILE A 118 -0.74 -7.08 -4.89
CA ILE A 118 -0.95 -8.28 -5.70
C ILE A 118 0.34 -8.66 -6.43
N GLU A 119 1.00 -7.69 -7.06
CA GLU A 119 2.22 -7.88 -7.84
C GLU A 119 3.43 -8.18 -6.95
N SER A 120 3.48 -7.63 -5.74
CA SER A 120 4.59 -7.87 -4.80
C SER A 120 4.62 -9.27 -4.18
N GLY A 121 3.52 -10.02 -4.31
CA GLY A 121 3.39 -11.34 -3.68
C GLY A 121 3.26 -11.31 -2.15
N GLN A 122 3.20 -10.15 -1.52
CA GLN A 122 3.14 -9.98 -0.06
C GLN A 122 1.71 -10.06 0.51
N LYS A 123 0.90 -10.95 -0.04
CA LYS A 123 -0.55 -11.01 0.21
C LYS A 123 -0.93 -11.36 1.66
N GLY A 124 -0.09 -12.11 2.37
CA GLY A 124 -0.47 -12.66 3.68
C GLY A 124 -1.50 -13.79 3.57
N ALA A 125 -2.34 -13.96 4.62
CA ALA A 125 -3.35 -15.03 4.69
C ALA A 125 -4.60 -14.76 3.86
N ALA A 126 -4.89 -13.48 3.55
CA ALA A 126 -6.02 -13.06 2.73
C ALA A 126 -5.76 -11.69 2.09
N VAL A 127 -6.47 -11.41 1.02
CA VAL A 127 -6.51 -10.10 0.35
C VAL A 127 -7.93 -9.57 0.35
N ILE A 128 -8.10 -8.32 0.75
CA ILE A 128 -9.37 -7.60 0.72
C ILE A 128 -9.29 -6.54 -0.39
N ALA A 129 -10.14 -6.62 -1.40
CA ALA A 129 -10.32 -5.56 -2.37
C ALA A 129 -11.40 -4.58 -1.88
N VAL A 130 -11.10 -3.29 -1.93
CA VAL A 130 -12.08 -2.23 -1.66
C VAL A 130 -12.45 -1.58 -2.97
N THR A 131 -13.74 -1.55 -3.27
CA THR A 131 -14.31 -0.93 -4.46
C THR A 131 -15.24 0.23 -4.09
N ALA A 132 -15.43 1.16 -4.99
CA ALA A 132 -16.40 2.25 -4.86
C ALA A 132 -16.83 2.72 -6.26
N PRO A 133 -18.01 3.32 -6.41
CA PRO A 133 -18.42 3.92 -7.67
C PRO A 133 -17.39 4.95 -8.18
N TYR A 134 -17.14 4.98 -9.48
CA TYR A 134 -16.12 5.83 -10.10
C TYR A 134 -16.26 7.30 -9.67
N GLU A 135 -17.47 7.86 -9.72
CA GLU A 135 -17.71 9.26 -9.37
C GLU A 135 -17.45 9.55 -7.86
N VAL A 136 -17.66 8.55 -7.00
CA VAL A 136 -17.33 8.65 -5.58
C VAL A 136 -15.81 8.68 -5.37
N MET A 137 -15.08 7.82 -6.09
CA MET A 137 -13.62 7.82 -6.06
C MET A 137 -13.05 9.13 -6.59
N LEU A 138 -13.60 9.62 -7.70
CA LEU A 138 -13.22 10.89 -8.34
C LEU A 138 -13.36 12.06 -7.36
N SER A 139 -14.54 12.23 -6.77
CA SER A 139 -14.83 13.30 -5.79
C SER A 139 -13.87 13.25 -4.61
N ARG A 140 -13.63 12.06 -4.05
CA ARG A 140 -12.71 11.88 -2.91
C ARG A 140 -11.27 12.24 -3.26
N ILE A 141 -10.81 11.93 -4.47
CA ILE A 141 -9.46 12.29 -4.92
C ILE A 141 -9.33 13.79 -5.09
N MET A 142 -10.30 14.43 -5.74
CA MET A 142 -10.32 15.88 -5.91
C MET A 142 -10.26 16.61 -4.56
N GLU A 143 -11.09 16.19 -3.61
CA GLU A 143 -11.16 16.79 -2.27
C GLU A 143 -9.87 16.59 -1.46
N ARG A 144 -9.34 15.36 -1.45
CA ARG A 144 -8.16 15.00 -0.65
C ARG A 144 -6.88 15.64 -1.18
N ASP A 145 -6.70 15.63 -2.51
CA ASP A 145 -5.43 15.97 -3.15
C ASP A 145 -5.45 17.38 -3.78
N GLY A 146 -6.61 18.07 -3.75
CA GLY A 146 -6.77 19.40 -4.35
C GLY A 146 -6.65 19.41 -5.87
N LEU A 147 -6.92 18.28 -6.54
CA LEU A 147 -6.78 18.10 -7.97
C LEU A 147 -8.01 18.60 -8.73
N SER A 148 -7.79 19.08 -9.96
CA SER A 148 -8.87 19.29 -10.91
C SER A 148 -9.51 17.95 -11.31
N GLU A 149 -10.74 18.01 -11.84
CA GLU A 149 -11.43 16.80 -12.31
C GLU A 149 -10.63 16.05 -13.37
N GLU A 150 -10.03 16.77 -14.31
CA GLU A 150 -9.21 16.18 -15.38
C GLU A 150 -7.98 15.44 -14.83
N GLU A 151 -7.29 16.02 -13.84
CA GLU A 151 -6.14 15.38 -13.19
C GLU A 151 -6.53 14.16 -12.37
N ALA A 152 -7.65 14.24 -11.65
CA ALA A 152 -8.18 13.13 -10.88
C ALA A 152 -8.64 11.97 -11.79
N ARG A 153 -9.29 12.25 -12.93
CA ARG A 153 -9.64 11.25 -13.95
C ARG A 153 -8.39 10.58 -14.51
N ARG A 154 -7.41 11.34 -14.95
CA ARG A 154 -6.13 10.79 -15.46
C ARG A 154 -5.47 9.86 -14.43
N ARG A 155 -5.52 10.22 -13.17
CA ARG A 155 -4.96 9.40 -12.08
C ARG A 155 -5.73 8.09 -11.86
N LEU A 156 -7.05 8.11 -11.95
CA LEU A 156 -7.88 6.90 -11.84
C LEU A 156 -7.71 5.98 -13.04
N ASP A 157 -7.67 6.54 -14.24
CA ASP A 157 -7.62 5.80 -15.49
C ASP A 157 -6.22 5.17 -15.73
N ALA A 158 -5.18 5.76 -15.12
CA ALA A 158 -3.83 5.19 -15.14
C ALA A 158 -3.66 3.93 -14.25
N GLN A 159 -4.63 3.65 -13.38
CA GLN A 159 -4.58 2.47 -12.50
C GLN A 159 -5.19 1.24 -13.19
N LYS A 160 -4.86 0.06 -12.67
CA LYS A 160 -5.50 -1.20 -13.09
C LYS A 160 -7.02 -1.09 -12.98
N GLU A 161 -7.74 -1.80 -13.84
CA GLU A 161 -9.20 -1.88 -13.77
C GLU A 161 -9.67 -2.54 -12.48
N GLU A 162 -10.91 -2.26 -12.05
CA GLU A 162 -11.48 -2.79 -10.80
C GLU A 162 -11.46 -4.31 -10.78
N ASP A 163 -11.76 -4.95 -11.91
CA ASP A 163 -11.77 -6.40 -12.08
C ASP A 163 -10.40 -7.03 -11.75
N PHE A 164 -9.30 -6.32 -11.98
CA PHE A 164 -7.98 -6.81 -11.59
C PHE A 164 -7.88 -6.99 -10.06
N PHE A 165 -8.35 -6.04 -9.28
CA PHE A 165 -8.29 -6.12 -7.82
C PHE A 165 -9.28 -7.16 -7.29
N VAL A 166 -10.49 -7.19 -7.82
CA VAL A 166 -11.56 -8.10 -7.40
C VAL A 166 -11.19 -9.56 -7.68
N SER A 167 -10.66 -9.85 -8.87
CA SER A 167 -10.30 -11.23 -9.26
C SER A 167 -9.13 -11.83 -8.47
N HIS A 168 -8.31 -11.00 -7.81
CA HIS A 168 -7.18 -11.43 -7.00
C HIS A 168 -7.44 -11.34 -5.49
N ALA A 169 -8.66 -10.99 -5.08
CA ALA A 169 -9.04 -10.83 -3.68
C ALA A 169 -9.82 -12.04 -3.16
N ASP A 170 -9.61 -12.37 -1.89
CA ASP A 170 -10.40 -13.38 -1.16
C ASP A 170 -11.72 -12.79 -0.65
N HIS A 171 -11.73 -11.46 -0.44
CA HIS A 171 -12.90 -10.72 0.03
C HIS A 171 -13.01 -9.38 -0.71
N VAL A 172 -14.25 -8.95 -0.96
CA VAL A 172 -14.55 -7.65 -1.56
C VAL A 172 -15.40 -6.83 -0.59
N ILE A 173 -15.03 -5.57 -0.42
CA ILE A 173 -15.79 -4.55 0.31
C ILE A 173 -16.23 -3.48 -0.67
N VAL A 174 -17.54 -3.23 -0.73
CA VAL A 174 -18.10 -2.14 -1.54
C VAL A 174 -18.34 -0.92 -0.66
N ASN A 175 -17.61 0.16 -0.93
CA ASN A 175 -17.70 1.42 -0.18
C ASN A 175 -18.48 2.46 -0.99
N ASN A 176 -19.78 2.34 -1.01
CA ASN A 176 -20.70 3.24 -1.71
C ASN A 176 -21.06 4.53 -0.92
N GLY A 177 -20.45 4.75 0.25
CA GLY A 177 -20.68 5.91 1.11
C GLY A 177 -21.60 5.66 2.30
N ASP A 178 -22.25 4.49 2.41
CA ASP A 178 -23.02 4.09 3.58
C ASP A 178 -22.06 3.53 4.65
N ALA A 179 -21.87 4.31 5.74
CA ALA A 179 -20.97 3.93 6.82
C ALA A 179 -21.44 2.68 7.58
N GLY A 180 -22.75 2.51 7.77
CA GLY A 180 -23.33 1.34 8.46
C GLY A 180 -23.15 0.06 7.64
N ALA A 181 -23.40 0.12 6.34
CA ALA A 181 -23.17 -1.00 5.44
C ALA A 181 -21.68 -1.36 5.33
N LEU A 182 -20.80 -0.35 5.34
CA LEU A 182 -19.36 -0.55 5.32
C LEU A 182 -18.89 -1.28 6.59
N GLU A 183 -19.35 -0.83 7.76
CA GLU A 183 -19.01 -1.45 9.04
C GLU A 183 -19.49 -2.91 9.11
N GLN A 184 -20.71 -3.21 8.66
CA GLN A 184 -21.22 -4.59 8.62
C GLN A 184 -20.37 -5.50 7.72
N GLN A 185 -19.88 -5.02 6.59
CA GLN A 185 -19.00 -5.79 5.72
C GLN A 185 -17.66 -6.08 6.40
N VAL A 186 -17.05 -5.08 7.06
CA VAL A 186 -15.82 -5.25 7.84
C VAL A 186 -16.01 -6.26 8.96
N ASP A 187 -17.12 -6.17 9.72
CA ASP A 187 -17.46 -7.11 10.80
C ASP A 187 -17.60 -8.54 10.31
N ALA A 188 -18.23 -8.73 9.15
CA ALA A 188 -18.37 -10.04 8.54
C ALA A 188 -17.01 -10.65 8.14
N ILE A 189 -16.12 -9.84 7.59
CA ILE A 189 -14.77 -10.28 7.21
C ILE A 189 -13.93 -10.53 8.46
N ALA A 190 -13.97 -9.66 9.46
CA ALA A 190 -13.25 -9.85 10.71
C ALA A 190 -13.59 -11.17 11.40
N ARG A 191 -14.89 -11.58 11.38
CA ARG A 191 -15.33 -12.91 11.86
C ARG A 191 -14.73 -14.04 11.03
N LYS A 192 -14.77 -13.95 9.70
CA LYS A 192 -14.19 -14.98 8.80
C LYS A 192 -12.69 -15.13 9.00
N LEU A 193 -11.99 -14.04 9.30
CA LEU A 193 -10.57 -14.04 9.60
C LEU A 193 -10.22 -14.44 11.05
N GLY A 194 -11.22 -14.73 11.89
CA GLY A 194 -11.00 -15.14 13.28
C GLY A 194 -10.51 -14.01 14.19
N LEU A 195 -10.75 -12.75 13.83
CA LEU A 195 -10.34 -11.57 14.61
C LEU A 195 -11.34 -11.25 15.74
N CYS A 196 -12.59 -11.72 15.62
CA CYS A 196 -13.61 -11.62 16.66
C CYS A 196 -13.56 -12.88 17.55
N GLN A 197 -13.51 -12.67 18.86
CA GLN A 197 -13.89 -13.70 19.84
C GLN A 197 -15.36 -13.59 20.14
#